data_f81dff5c6e3cca75de26dd831af9258b
#
_entry.id   f81dff5c6e3cca75de26dd831af9258b
#
_cell.length_a   1.000
_cell.length_b   1.000
_cell.length_c   1.000
_cell.angle_alpha   90.00
_cell.angle_beta   90.00
_cell.angle_gamma   90.00
#
_symmetry.space_group_name_H-M   'P 1'
#
loop_
_entity.id
_entity.type
_entity.pdbx_description
1 polymer ?
#
loop_
_entity_poly.entity_id
_entity_poly.type
_entity_poly.pdbx_seq_one_letter_code
_entity_poly.pdbx_strand_id
1 'polypeptide(L)'
;MNDQQIEIILKPTSDFFDENDSRWAQQKNLLVRDLQGKATKVEKRTEPVEGKKGGLETLIITLGPAVITGIVEVVKAWLARDRSTKIELSANINGKQVSFTADAKGIDKNTLKEFLQKAVEKAT
;
A
#
# COMPACT_ATOMS: atom_id res chain seq x y z
N MET A 1 -10.10 -22.47 -12.59
CA MET A 1 -8.92 -22.27 -11.84
C MET A 1 -8.97 -21.00 -11.03
N ASN A 2 -8.69 -21.10 -9.83
CA ASN A 2 -8.89 -19.98 -8.94
C ASN A 2 -7.72 -19.04 -8.93
N ASP A 3 -7.99 -17.83 -9.30
CA ASP A 3 -7.05 -16.79 -9.10
C ASP A 3 -7.01 -16.52 -7.61
N GLN A 4 -5.90 -16.84 -7.00
CA GLN A 4 -5.71 -16.55 -5.58
C GLN A 4 -5.52 -15.06 -5.44
N GLN A 5 -6.60 -14.36 -5.17
CA GLN A 5 -6.54 -12.91 -4.97
C GLN A 5 -6.68 -12.60 -3.49
N ILE A 6 -5.95 -11.62 -3.05
CA ILE A 6 -5.98 -11.17 -1.67
C ILE A 6 -6.14 -9.68 -1.61
N GLU A 7 -6.54 -9.20 -0.44
CA GLU A 7 -6.60 -7.77 -0.16
C GLU A 7 -5.41 -7.37 0.68
N ILE A 8 -4.74 -6.33 0.26
CA ILE A 8 -3.66 -5.71 1.01
C ILE A 8 -4.10 -4.31 1.39
N ILE A 9 -3.89 -3.94 2.64
CA ILE A 9 -4.20 -2.61 3.12
C ILE A 9 -2.92 -1.78 3.10
N LEU A 10 -2.96 -0.64 2.43
CA LEU A 10 -1.84 0.29 2.36
C LEU A 10 -2.20 1.57 3.11
N LYS A 11 -1.33 1.98 4.02
CA LYS A 11 -1.49 3.22 4.77
C LYS A 11 -0.33 4.16 4.43
N PRO A 12 -0.51 5.04 3.44
CA PRO A 12 0.53 6.01 3.13
C PRO A 12 0.57 7.10 4.19
N THR A 13 1.77 7.45 4.62
CA THR A 13 1.97 8.52 5.61
C THR A 13 3.15 9.38 5.18
N SER A 14 3.22 10.59 5.74
CA SER A 14 4.32 11.51 5.50
C SER A 14 4.77 12.12 6.82
N ASP A 15 6.07 12.22 7.00
CA ASP A 15 6.64 12.93 8.15
C ASP A 15 6.65 14.44 7.94
N PHE A 16 6.41 14.89 6.72
CA PHE A 16 6.49 16.30 6.35
C PHE A 16 5.13 16.95 6.16
N PHE A 17 4.22 16.28 5.44
CA PHE A 17 2.91 16.84 5.14
C PHE A 17 1.86 16.47 6.18
N ASP A 18 0.99 17.43 6.50
CA ASP A 18 -0.22 17.13 7.28
C ASP A 18 -1.23 16.39 6.40
N GLU A 19 -2.10 15.64 7.04
CA GLU A 19 -3.13 14.88 6.31
C GLU A 19 -4.03 15.77 5.47
N ASN A 20 -4.21 17.02 5.88
CA ASN A 20 -5.07 17.97 5.16
C ASN A 20 -4.32 18.82 4.14
N ASP A 21 -3.03 18.59 3.94
CA ASP A 21 -2.25 19.36 2.98
C ASP A 21 -2.63 18.93 1.56
N SER A 22 -2.94 19.90 0.70
CA SER A 22 -3.35 19.60 -0.68
C SER A 22 -2.23 18.93 -1.47
N ARG A 23 -0.98 19.21 -1.16
CA ARG A 23 0.15 18.56 -1.83
C ARG A 23 0.21 17.09 -1.47
N TRP A 24 -0.11 16.77 -0.21
CA TRP A 24 -0.18 15.40 0.24
C TRP A 24 -1.31 14.65 -0.45
N ALA A 25 -2.46 15.30 -0.57
CA ALA A 25 -3.60 14.71 -1.28
C ALA A 25 -3.24 14.38 -2.73
N GLN A 26 -2.49 15.26 -3.40
CA GLN A 26 -2.05 15.01 -4.76
C GLN A 26 -1.11 13.82 -4.85
N GLN A 27 -0.19 13.68 -3.90
CA GLN A 27 0.73 12.54 -3.88
C GLN A 27 -0.01 11.23 -3.66
N LYS A 28 -0.98 11.23 -2.74
CA LYS A 28 -1.79 10.03 -2.51
C LYS A 28 -2.60 9.66 -3.75
N ASN A 29 -3.13 10.65 -4.44
CA ASN A 29 -3.90 10.39 -5.66
C ASN A 29 -3.04 9.80 -6.78
N LEU A 30 -1.78 10.21 -6.88
CA LEU A 30 -0.85 9.60 -7.83
C LEU A 30 -0.63 8.12 -7.52
N LEU A 31 -0.49 7.79 -6.23
CA LEU A 31 -0.34 6.40 -5.83
C LEU A 31 -1.58 5.60 -6.21
N VAL A 32 -2.76 6.12 -5.92
CA VAL A 32 -4.02 5.46 -6.28
C VAL A 32 -4.10 5.21 -7.77
N ARG A 33 -3.81 6.23 -8.57
CA ARG A 33 -3.89 6.12 -10.03
C ARG A 33 -2.95 5.05 -10.56
N ASP A 34 -1.72 5.05 -10.06
CA ASP A 34 -0.73 4.08 -10.53
C ASP A 34 -1.08 2.67 -10.08
N LEU A 35 -1.63 2.52 -8.88
CA LEU A 35 -2.09 1.21 -8.42
C LEU A 35 -3.29 0.72 -9.22
N GLN A 36 -4.18 1.61 -9.61
CA GLN A 36 -5.34 1.24 -10.43
C GLN A 36 -4.92 0.66 -11.77
N GLY A 37 -3.76 1.05 -12.27
CA GLY A 37 -3.25 0.49 -13.51
C GLY A 37 -2.65 -0.90 -13.36
N LYS A 38 -2.44 -1.37 -12.14
CA LYS A 38 -1.76 -2.66 -11.90
C LYS A 38 -2.60 -3.64 -11.08
N ALA A 39 -3.28 -3.17 -10.04
CA ALA A 39 -4.07 -4.05 -9.19
C ALA A 39 -5.41 -4.39 -9.86
N THR A 40 -6.01 -5.47 -9.42
CA THR A 40 -7.33 -5.86 -9.91
C THR A 40 -8.38 -4.86 -9.46
N LYS A 41 -8.24 -4.35 -8.24
CA LYS A 41 -9.17 -3.39 -7.67
C LYS A 41 -8.45 -2.52 -6.66
N VAL A 42 -8.79 -1.24 -6.63
CA VAL A 42 -8.28 -0.30 -5.62
C VAL A 42 -9.45 0.43 -5.00
N GLU A 43 -9.50 0.45 -3.69
CA GLU A 43 -10.58 1.07 -2.95
C GLU A 43 -9.99 2.02 -1.91
N LYS A 44 -10.55 3.22 -1.79
CA LYS A 44 -10.12 4.17 -0.77
C LYS A 44 -11.06 4.10 0.43
N ARG A 45 -10.48 4.15 1.61
CA ARG A 45 -11.25 4.25 2.85
C ARG A 45 -10.66 5.30 3.74
N THR A 46 -11.51 5.99 4.48
CA THR A 46 -11.07 6.92 5.51
C THR A 46 -11.41 6.30 6.86
N GLU A 47 -10.39 6.09 7.67
CA GLU A 47 -10.59 5.56 9.02
C GLU A 47 -10.53 6.70 10.01
N PRO A 48 -11.51 6.80 10.93
CA PRO A 48 -11.46 7.84 11.95
C PRO A 48 -10.26 7.59 12.87
N VAL A 49 -9.53 8.66 13.15
CA VAL A 49 -8.40 8.61 14.06
C VAL A 49 -8.67 9.61 15.17
N GLU A 50 -8.57 9.16 16.41
CA GLU A 50 -8.79 10.00 17.55
C GLU A 50 -7.84 11.19 17.54
N GLY A 51 -8.39 12.37 17.74
CA GLY A 51 -7.61 13.60 17.76
C GLY A 51 -7.26 14.17 16.40
N LYS A 52 -7.68 13.51 15.31
CA LYS A 52 -7.44 14.01 13.95
C LYS A 52 -8.74 14.29 13.24
N LYS A 53 -8.80 15.46 12.63
CA LYS A 53 -9.93 15.85 11.81
C LYS A 53 -9.81 15.15 10.46
N GLY A 54 -10.89 14.54 9.98
CA GLY A 54 -10.91 13.94 8.66
C GLY A 54 -10.36 12.52 8.58
N GLY A 55 -9.76 12.01 9.67
CA GLY A 55 -9.28 10.65 9.71
C GLY A 55 -8.06 10.38 8.88
N LEU A 56 -7.68 9.11 8.80
CA LEU A 56 -6.53 8.64 8.04
C LEU A 56 -7.02 7.90 6.80
N GLU A 57 -6.51 8.29 5.65
CA GLU A 57 -6.89 7.64 4.40
C GLU A 57 -6.10 6.34 4.22
N THR A 58 -6.80 5.26 3.95
CA THR A 58 -6.18 3.97 3.66
C THR A 58 -6.62 3.49 2.28
N LEU A 59 -5.79 2.67 1.68
CA LEU A 59 -6.07 2.06 0.39
C LEU A 59 -6.17 0.55 0.57
N ILE A 60 -7.20 -0.04 -0.01
CA ILE A 60 -7.32 -1.50 -0.04
C ILE A 60 -7.18 -1.93 -1.49
N ILE A 61 -6.14 -2.70 -1.76
CA ILE A 61 -5.94 -3.21 -3.11
C ILE A 61 -6.17 -4.71 -3.14
N THR A 62 -6.78 -5.16 -4.23
CA THR A 62 -6.97 -6.57 -4.50
C THR A 62 -5.99 -6.97 -5.57
N LEU A 63 -5.21 -8.01 -5.32
CA LEU A 63 -4.20 -8.46 -6.26
C LEU A 63 -4.01 -9.95 -6.22
N GLY A 64 -3.56 -10.50 -7.33
CA GLY A 64 -3.16 -11.89 -7.45
C GLY A 64 -1.68 -11.98 -7.79
N PRO A 65 -1.17 -13.20 -7.99
CA PRO A 65 0.28 -13.39 -8.22
C PRO A 65 0.81 -12.68 -9.47
N ALA A 66 -0.03 -12.55 -10.49
CA ALA A 66 0.42 -12.01 -11.77
C ALA A 66 0.79 -10.53 -11.72
N VAL A 67 0.26 -9.78 -10.73
CA VAL A 67 0.48 -8.33 -10.68
C VAL A 67 1.44 -7.91 -9.58
N ILE A 68 2.01 -8.85 -8.84
CA ILE A 68 2.90 -8.53 -7.72
C ILE A 68 4.06 -7.64 -8.15
N THR A 69 4.74 -7.98 -9.23
CA THR A 69 5.88 -7.19 -9.70
C THR A 69 5.46 -5.77 -10.03
N GLY A 70 4.30 -5.59 -10.68
CA GLY A 70 3.80 -4.26 -11.00
C GLY A 70 3.50 -3.44 -9.76
N ILE A 71 2.92 -4.05 -8.73
CA ILE A 71 2.63 -3.37 -7.48
C ILE A 71 3.93 -2.93 -6.79
N VAL A 72 4.93 -3.80 -6.75
CA VAL A 72 6.24 -3.47 -6.16
C VAL A 72 6.85 -2.27 -6.87
N GLU A 73 6.79 -2.24 -8.20
CA GLU A 73 7.33 -1.14 -8.98
C GLU A 73 6.63 0.17 -8.68
N VAL A 74 5.30 0.14 -8.56
CA VAL A 74 4.52 1.34 -8.23
C VAL A 74 4.89 1.87 -6.85
N VAL A 75 4.93 0.99 -5.85
CA VAL A 75 5.24 1.40 -4.48
C VAL A 75 6.65 1.98 -4.40
N LYS A 76 7.61 1.31 -5.02
CA LYS A 76 9.00 1.77 -5.02
C LYS A 76 9.13 3.13 -5.69
N ALA A 77 8.52 3.30 -6.85
CA ALA A 77 8.60 4.56 -7.58
C ALA A 77 7.96 5.70 -6.81
N TRP A 78 6.82 5.43 -6.17
CA TRP A 78 6.12 6.44 -5.40
C TRP A 78 6.95 6.87 -4.18
N LEU A 79 7.53 5.92 -3.46
CA LEU A 79 8.36 6.23 -2.29
C LEU A 79 9.62 6.99 -2.67
N ALA A 80 10.17 6.72 -3.85
CA ALA A 80 11.39 7.39 -4.31
C ALA A 80 11.19 8.87 -4.62
N ARG A 81 9.94 9.31 -4.79
CA ARG A 81 9.64 10.70 -5.13
C ARG A 81 9.80 11.64 -3.94
N ASP A 82 9.61 11.14 -2.73
CA ASP A 82 9.66 11.97 -1.54
C ASP A 82 10.13 11.12 -0.36
N ARG A 83 11.28 11.48 0.17
CA ARG A 83 11.89 10.71 1.27
C ARG A 83 11.14 10.79 2.58
N SER A 84 10.19 11.72 2.69
CA SER A 84 9.39 11.83 3.91
C SER A 84 8.22 10.85 3.94
N THR A 85 8.00 10.11 2.86
CA THR A 85 6.84 9.22 2.77
C THR A 85 7.16 7.81 3.21
N LYS A 86 6.14 7.16 3.72
CA LYS A 86 6.18 5.75 4.13
C LYS A 86 4.86 5.10 3.75
N ILE A 87 4.89 3.80 3.55
CA ILE A 87 3.67 3.02 3.35
C ILE A 87 3.72 1.82 4.29
N GLU A 88 2.70 1.68 5.12
CA GLU A 88 2.51 0.47 5.90
C GLU A 88 1.60 -0.46 5.11
N LEU A 89 2.08 -1.66 4.82
CA LEU A 89 1.30 -2.68 4.14
C LEU A 89 0.88 -3.73 5.14
N SER A 90 -0.38 -4.10 5.13
CA SER A 90 -0.91 -5.13 6.02
C SER A 90 -1.67 -6.16 5.22
N ALA A 91 -1.51 -7.42 5.60
CA ALA A 91 -2.22 -8.53 4.97
C ALA A 91 -2.62 -9.52 6.03
N ASN A 92 -3.72 -10.23 5.77
CA ASN A 92 -4.14 -11.31 6.64
C ASN A 92 -3.56 -12.61 6.08
N ILE A 93 -2.63 -13.21 6.81
CA ILE A 93 -1.97 -14.44 6.40
C ILE A 93 -2.27 -15.52 7.42
N ASN A 94 -2.97 -16.57 7.01
CA ASN A 94 -3.36 -17.67 7.89
C ASN A 94 -4.12 -17.20 9.13
N GLY A 95 -5.00 -16.22 8.96
CA GLY A 95 -5.78 -15.70 10.07
C GLY A 95 -5.07 -14.70 10.95
N LYS A 96 -3.82 -14.40 10.65
CA LYS A 96 -3.04 -13.40 11.40
C LYS A 96 -2.73 -12.22 10.54
N GLN A 97 -2.83 -11.04 11.12
CA GLN A 97 -2.47 -9.82 10.42
C GLN A 97 -0.97 -9.61 10.48
N VAL A 98 -0.36 -9.50 9.33
CA VAL A 98 1.08 -9.26 9.20
C VAL A 98 1.28 -7.91 8.54
N SER A 99 2.18 -7.10 9.09
CA SER A 99 2.45 -5.76 8.60
C SER A 99 3.90 -5.62 8.17
N PHE A 100 4.11 -4.75 7.19
CA PHE A 100 5.44 -4.42 6.68
C PHE A 100 5.45 -2.93 6.36
N THR A 101 6.44 -2.20 6.86
CA THR A 101 6.56 -0.77 6.58
C THR A 101 7.68 -0.53 5.58
N ALA A 102 7.36 0.13 4.48
CA ALA A 102 8.33 0.49 3.46
C ALA A 102 8.54 2.01 3.47
N ASP A 103 9.80 2.42 3.37
CA ASP A 103 10.13 3.83 3.23
C ASP A 103 11.20 4.01 2.16
N ALA A 104 11.47 5.27 1.82
CA ALA A 104 12.40 5.58 0.73
C ALA A 104 13.84 5.20 1.04
N LYS A 105 14.20 5.09 2.32
CA LYS A 105 15.57 4.82 2.73
C LYS A 105 15.87 3.34 2.83
N GLY A 106 14.89 2.58 3.26
CA GLY A 106 15.09 1.16 3.55
C GLY A 106 14.39 0.21 2.63
N ILE A 107 13.80 0.71 1.55
CA ILE A 107 13.03 -0.17 0.69
C ILE A 107 13.94 -1.11 -0.07
N ASP A 108 13.74 -2.38 0.19
CA ASP A 108 14.37 -3.44 -0.58
C ASP A 108 13.29 -4.05 -1.45
N LYS A 109 13.48 -3.94 -2.76
CA LYS A 109 12.54 -4.45 -3.74
C LYS A 109 12.23 -5.93 -3.51
N ASN A 110 13.25 -6.71 -3.16
CA ASN A 110 13.08 -8.14 -2.94
C ASN A 110 12.28 -8.42 -1.68
N THR A 111 12.50 -7.66 -0.61
CA THR A 111 11.77 -7.84 0.64
C THR A 111 10.28 -7.54 0.46
N LEU A 112 9.98 -6.47 -0.24
CA LEU A 112 8.59 -6.13 -0.52
C LEU A 112 7.92 -7.20 -1.40
N LYS A 113 8.63 -7.64 -2.43
CA LYS A 113 8.13 -8.69 -3.31
C LYS A 113 7.85 -9.98 -2.54
N GLU A 114 8.77 -10.37 -1.66
CA GLU A 114 8.60 -11.57 -0.84
C GLU A 114 7.39 -11.45 0.08
N PHE A 115 7.18 -10.27 0.67
CA PHE A 115 6.02 -10.06 1.52
C PHE A 115 4.72 -10.29 0.74
N LEU A 116 4.63 -9.70 -0.44
CA LEU A 116 3.43 -9.84 -1.26
C LEU A 116 3.24 -11.27 -1.77
N GLN A 117 4.32 -11.93 -2.15
CA GLN A 117 4.26 -13.32 -2.59
C GLN A 117 3.78 -14.24 -1.47
N LYS A 118 4.30 -14.04 -0.27
CA LYS A 118 3.86 -14.83 0.89
C LYS A 118 2.39 -14.61 1.19
N ALA A 119 1.96 -13.35 1.10
CA ALA A 119 0.56 -13.02 1.36
C ALA A 119 -0.35 -13.76 0.38
N VAL A 120 -0.01 -13.78 -0.90
CA VAL A 120 -0.80 -14.48 -1.91
C VAL A 120 -0.76 -15.98 -1.71
N GLU A 121 0.43 -16.54 -1.46
CA GLU A 121 0.58 -18.00 -1.28
C GLU A 121 -0.19 -18.52 -0.07
N LYS A 122 -0.26 -17.73 1.00
CA LYS A 122 -0.91 -18.17 2.24
C LYS A 122 -2.37 -17.76 2.33
N ALA A 123 -2.91 -17.20 1.28
CA ALA A 123 -4.30 -16.73 1.27
C ALA A 123 -5.32 -17.83 1.13
N THR A 124 -4.91 -19.03 0.79
CA THR A 124 -5.82 -20.17 0.65
C THR A 124 -5.98 -20.93 1.93
#